data_b0ade85b1ac514a2a0a09929728a2356
#
_entry.id   b0ade85b1ac514a2a0a09929728a2356
#
_cell.length_a   1.000
_cell.length_b   1.000
_cell.length_c   1.000
_cell.angle_alpha   90.00
_cell.angle_beta   90.00
_cell.angle_gamma   90.00
#
_symmetry.space_group_name_H-M   'P 1'
#
loop_
_entity.id
_entity.type
_entity.pdbx_description
1 polymer ?
#
loop_
_entity_poly.entity_id
_entity_poly.type
_entity_poly.pdbx_seq_one_letter_code
_entity_poly.pdbx_strand_id
1 'polypeptide(L)'
;MKNKKQISIVVLLILILNMFTYLMPVYGENTDNNSDKIISFLNAFEIVGENEINRDKAITRGEFAIYAAGIIGDKFYTNSPEQYYYDVTKADDCFTSVSRLVSQGALSVGEDRLFKPDEAITYSEICKILVCILGYGVLAEEKGGYPQGYLKQAWDIGISKNISENFTSDDIYRMLYNACHANIFGLDD
;
A
#
# COMPACT_ATOMS: atom_id res chain seq x y z
N MET A 1 -12.18 -44.88 50.65
CA MET A 1 -13.00 -44.69 49.41
C MET A 1 -13.15 -43.30 48.93
N LYS A 2 -12.85 -42.22 49.72
CA LYS A 2 -12.93 -40.80 49.29
C LYS A 2 -11.90 -40.41 48.20
N ASN A 3 -10.67 -40.95 48.24
CA ASN A 3 -9.59 -40.52 47.31
C ASN A 3 -9.77 -40.98 45.86
N LYS A 4 -10.43 -42.13 45.60
CA LYS A 4 -10.67 -42.61 44.22
C LYS A 4 -11.66 -41.74 43.45
N LYS A 5 -12.66 -41.14 44.11
CA LYS A 5 -13.61 -40.22 43.46
C LYS A 5 -12.98 -38.88 43.13
N GLN A 6 -12.07 -38.36 43.96
CA GLN A 6 -11.37 -37.11 43.71
C GLN A 6 -10.37 -37.22 42.53
N ILE A 7 -9.64 -38.35 42.46
CA ILE A 7 -8.72 -38.62 41.33
C ILE A 7 -9.50 -38.72 40.00
N SER A 8 -10.68 -39.34 40.01
CA SER A 8 -11.53 -39.46 38.83
C SER A 8 -12.02 -38.08 38.31
N ILE A 9 -12.35 -37.15 39.20
CA ILE A 9 -12.80 -35.80 38.85
C ILE A 9 -11.65 -34.97 38.28
N VAL A 10 -10.45 -35.06 38.84
CA VAL A 10 -9.26 -34.38 38.36
C VAL A 10 -8.85 -34.88 36.97
N VAL A 11 -8.88 -36.21 36.75
CA VAL A 11 -8.60 -36.79 35.41
C VAL A 11 -9.64 -36.36 34.39
N LEU A 12 -10.93 -36.29 34.76
CA LEU A 12 -11.99 -35.82 33.90
C LEU A 12 -11.83 -34.33 33.52
N LEU A 13 -11.44 -33.47 34.48
CA LEU A 13 -11.13 -32.06 34.25
C LEU A 13 -9.93 -31.87 33.34
N ILE A 14 -8.88 -32.68 33.47
CA ILE A 14 -7.71 -32.63 32.58
C ILE A 14 -8.09 -33.07 31.15
N LEU A 15 -8.95 -34.09 31.00
CA LEU A 15 -9.45 -34.53 29.70
C LEU A 15 -10.34 -33.49 29.04
N ILE A 16 -11.20 -32.80 29.80
CA ILE A 16 -12.03 -31.68 29.28
C ILE A 16 -11.14 -30.49 28.89
N LEU A 17 -10.12 -30.19 29.69
CA LEU A 17 -9.17 -29.11 29.38
C LEU A 17 -8.36 -29.40 28.09
N ASN A 18 -7.93 -30.66 27.90
CA ASN A 18 -7.29 -31.06 26.64
C ASN A 18 -8.25 -31.07 25.45
N MET A 19 -9.51 -31.48 25.62
CA MET A 19 -10.52 -31.37 24.57
C MET A 19 -10.78 -29.90 24.17
N PHE A 20 -10.73 -28.95 25.11
CA PHE A 20 -10.91 -27.54 24.86
C PHE A 20 -9.73 -26.93 24.04
N THR A 21 -8.50 -27.44 24.24
CA THR A 21 -7.34 -27.03 23.44
C THR A 21 -7.38 -27.58 22.01
N TYR A 22 -8.02 -28.74 21.79
CA TYR A 22 -8.23 -29.29 20.43
C TYR A 22 -9.46 -28.72 19.69
N LEU A 23 -10.41 -28.11 20.43
CA LEU A 23 -11.64 -27.53 19.88
C LEU A 23 -11.58 -26.02 19.74
N MET A 24 -10.53 -25.34 20.23
CA MET A 24 -10.27 -23.98 19.84
C MET A 24 -9.77 -24.03 18.39
N PRO A 25 -10.54 -23.54 17.40
CA PRO A 25 -9.91 -23.21 16.13
C PRO A 25 -8.76 -22.26 16.50
N VAL A 26 -7.55 -22.60 16.08
CA VAL A 26 -6.48 -21.62 16.01
C VAL A 26 -7.05 -20.53 15.10
N TYR A 27 -7.58 -19.47 15.70
CA TYR A 27 -7.74 -18.19 15.04
C TYR A 27 -6.32 -17.66 14.85
N GLY A 28 -5.57 -18.29 13.95
CA GLY A 28 -4.59 -17.62 13.16
C GLY A 28 -5.42 -16.65 12.33
N GLU A 29 -5.32 -15.38 12.64
CA GLU A 29 -5.77 -14.35 11.75
C GLU A 29 -5.24 -14.71 10.37
N ASN A 30 -6.13 -15.06 9.43
CA ASN A 30 -5.78 -15.35 8.04
C ASN A 30 -5.30 -14.04 7.42
N THR A 31 -4.06 -13.68 7.66
CA THR A 31 -3.37 -12.57 6.99
C THR A 31 -3.40 -12.77 5.48
N ASP A 32 -3.28 -14.01 5.00
CA ASP A 32 -3.41 -14.38 3.59
C ASP A 32 -4.76 -13.96 2.98
N ASN A 33 -5.87 -14.21 3.67
CA ASN A 33 -7.21 -13.92 3.15
C ASN A 33 -7.47 -12.39 2.97
N ASN A 34 -6.79 -11.53 3.73
CA ASN A 34 -6.92 -10.09 3.60
C ASN A 34 -6.04 -9.55 2.46
N SER A 35 -4.82 -10.06 2.30
CA SER A 35 -3.93 -9.68 1.20
C SER A 35 -4.51 -10.07 -0.15
N ASP A 36 -5.11 -11.26 -0.29
CA ASP A 36 -5.75 -11.71 -1.54
C ASP A 36 -6.97 -10.86 -1.92
N LYS A 37 -7.75 -10.38 -0.92
CA LYS A 37 -8.85 -9.45 -1.18
C LYS A 37 -8.36 -8.09 -1.67
N ILE A 38 -7.29 -7.57 -1.09
CA ILE A 38 -6.65 -6.33 -1.51
C ILE A 38 -6.20 -6.44 -2.97
N ILE A 39 -5.49 -7.51 -3.29
CA ILE A 39 -5.00 -7.77 -4.65
C ILE A 39 -6.16 -7.91 -5.64
N SER A 40 -7.20 -8.69 -5.29
CA SER A 40 -8.39 -8.83 -6.13
C SER A 40 -9.09 -7.50 -6.40
N PHE A 41 -9.13 -6.61 -5.41
CA PHE A 41 -9.64 -5.26 -5.57
C PHE A 41 -8.78 -4.44 -6.53
N LEU A 42 -7.46 -4.41 -6.34
CA LEU A 42 -6.55 -3.63 -7.18
C LEU A 42 -6.56 -4.11 -8.64
N ASN A 43 -6.68 -5.42 -8.86
CA ASN A 43 -6.85 -6.00 -10.20
C ASN A 43 -8.20 -5.64 -10.83
N ALA A 44 -9.29 -5.72 -10.07
CA ALA A 44 -10.63 -5.41 -10.56
C ALA A 44 -10.77 -3.94 -11.02
N PHE A 45 -9.97 -3.03 -10.44
CA PHE A 45 -9.88 -1.62 -10.82
C PHE A 45 -8.73 -1.30 -11.77
N GLU A 46 -8.04 -2.33 -12.29
CA GLU A 46 -6.91 -2.21 -13.22
C GLU A 46 -5.76 -1.32 -12.69
N ILE A 47 -5.62 -1.23 -11.35
CA ILE A 47 -4.54 -0.49 -10.68
C ILE A 47 -3.24 -1.30 -10.74
N VAL A 48 -3.33 -2.61 -10.55
CA VAL A 48 -2.22 -3.58 -10.67
C VAL A 48 -2.67 -4.70 -11.59
N GLY A 49 -1.87 -5.05 -12.58
CA GLY A 49 -2.17 -6.15 -13.51
C GLY A 49 -2.05 -7.51 -12.83
N GLU A 50 -2.89 -8.48 -13.23
CA GLU A 50 -2.89 -9.85 -12.64
C GLU A 50 -1.53 -10.54 -12.71
N ASN A 51 -0.75 -10.29 -13.77
CA ASN A 51 0.57 -10.90 -13.99
C ASN A 51 1.71 -10.08 -13.37
N GLU A 52 1.44 -8.92 -12.79
CA GLU A 52 2.44 -8.00 -12.24
C GLU A 52 2.68 -8.21 -10.74
N ILE A 53 1.82 -9.00 -10.08
CA ILE A 53 1.90 -9.23 -8.65
C ILE A 53 3.04 -10.19 -8.34
N ASN A 54 4.11 -9.65 -7.78
CA ASN A 54 5.23 -10.42 -7.26
C ASN A 54 5.52 -9.97 -5.82
N ARG A 55 5.10 -10.79 -4.86
CA ARG A 55 5.29 -10.51 -3.42
C ARG A 55 6.72 -10.67 -2.94
N ASP A 56 7.53 -11.41 -3.69
CA ASP A 56 8.92 -11.72 -3.34
C ASP A 56 9.91 -10.70 -3.90
N LYS A 57 9.46 -9.81 -4.79
CA LYS A 57 10.28 -8.80 -5.44
C LYS A 57 9.95 -7.40 -4.92
N ALA A 58 10.97 -6.58 -4.71
CA ALA A 58 10.77 -5.15 -4.44
C ALA A 58 10.10 -4.48 -5.65
N ILE A 59 9.08 -3.67 -5.39
CA ILE A 59 8.41 -2.87 -6.42
C ILE A 59 9.33 -1.70 -6.79
N THR A 60 9.53 -1.49 -8.08
CA THR A 60 10.36 -0.41 -8.59
C THR A 60 9.61 0.92 -8.63
N ARG A 61 10.34 2.02 -8.77
CA ARG A 61 9.76 3.36 -8.92
C ARG A 61 8.90 3.48 -10.17
N GLY A 62 9.32 2.81 -11.27
CA GLY A 62 8.55 2.75 -12.52
C GLY A 62 7.24 1.99 -12.36
N GLU A 63 7.30 0.78 -11.77
CA GLU A 63 6.12 -0.04 -11.46
C GLU A 63 5.14 0.74 -10.56
N PHE A 64 5.65 1.35 -9.49
CA PHE A 64 4.79 2.12 -8.58
C PHE A 64 4.16 3.36 -9.25
N ALA A 65 4.87 4.03 -10.16
CA ALA A 65 4.31 5.15 -10.92
C ALA A 65 3.11 4.70 -11.78
N ILE A 66 3.17 3.50 -12.38
CA ILE A 66 2.05 2.91 -13.11
C ILE A 66 0.85 2.69 -12.16
N TYR A 67 1.06 2.06 -11.02
CA TYR A 67 0.01 1.80 -10.04
C TYR A 67 -0.62 3.08 -9.49
N ALA A 68 0.20 4.07 -9.13
CA ALA A 68 -0.29 5.35 -8.61
C ALA A 68 -1.09 6.14 -9.66
N ALA A 69 -0.68 6.10 -10.93
CA ALA A 69 -1.43 6.71 -12.02
C ALA A 69 -2.77 6.00 -12.28
N GLY A 70 -2.85 4.68 -12.04
CA GLY A 70 -4.08 3.90 -12.09
C GLY A 70 -5.14 4.38 -11.10
N ILE A 71 -4.75 4.80 -9.88
CA ILE A 71 -5.68 5.36 -8.88
C ILE A 71 -6.35 6.65 -9.40
N ILE A 72 -5.61 7.50 -10.11
CA ILE A 72 -6.13 8.76 -10.65
C ILE A 72 -7.15 8.50 -11.78
N GLY A 73 -6.93 7.42 -12.54
CA GLY A 73 -7.74 7.06 -13.70
C GLY A 73 -7.47 7.92 -14.96
N ASP A 74 -7.65 7.32 -16.13
CA ASP A 74 -7.32 7.96 -17.42
C ASP A 74 -8.24 9.13 -17.81
N LYS A 75 -9.48 9.12 -17.32
CA LYS A 75 -10.53 10.09 -17.71
C LYS A 75 -10.18 11.54 -17.34
N PHE A 76 -9.29 11.73 -16.37
CA PHE A 76 -8.92 13.07 -15.88
C PHE A 76 -7.64 13.63 -16.53
N TYR A 77 -7.00 12.87 -17.43
CA TYR A 77 -5.77 13.29 -18.09
C TYR A 77 -5.98 13.50 -19.58
N THR A 78 -6.00 14.78 -19.99
CA THR A 78 -6.25 15.19 -21.37
C THR A 78 -5.00 15.64 -22.13
N ASN A 79 -3.88 15.84 -21.43
CA ASN A 79 -2.65 16.33 -22.02
C ASN A 79 -1.84 15.18 -22.62
N SER A 80 -1.11 15.49 -23.72
CA SER A 80 -0.12 14.56 -24.25
C SER A 80 1.02 14.35 -23.24
N PRO A 81 1.52 13.11 -23.06
CA PRO A 81 2.63 12.87 -22.17
C PRO A 81 3.90 13.61 -22.59
N GLU A 82 4.61 14.21 -21.64
CA GLU A 82 5.86 14.92 -21.82
C GLU A 82 7.03 14.21 -21.18
N GLN A 83 8.21 14.37 -21.73
CA GLN A 83 9.45 13.82 -21.16
C GLN A 83 10.05 14.79 -20.14
N TYR A 84 9.92 14.47 -18.87
CA TYR A 84 10.46 15.27 -17.77
C TYR A 84 11.85 14.80 -17.32
N TYR A 85 12.13 13.50 -17.44
CA TYR A 85 13.38 12.86 -16.99
C TYR A 85 14.16 12.32 -18.19
N TYR A 86 15.50 12.33 -18.11
CA TYR A 86 16.36 11.84 -19.20
C TYR A 86 16.34 10.32 -19.33
N ASP A 87 16.14 9.62 -18.22
CA ASP A 87 16.13 8.15 -18.10
C ASP A 87 14.73 7.53 -18.19
N VAL A 88 13.70 8.33 -18.55
CA VAL A 88 12.35 7.83 -18.85
C VAL A 88 11.94 8.36 -20.22
N THR A 89 11.82 7.45 -21.18
CA THR A 89 11.53 7.76 -22.59
C THR A 89 10.19 7.15 -23.02
N LYS A 90 9.73 7.49 -24.21
CA LYS A 90 8.48 6.93 -24.76
C LYS A 90 8.51 5.39 -24.95
N ALA A 91 9.67 4.77 -24.87
CA ALA A 91 9.82 3.32 -24.96
C ALA A 91 9.58 2.63 -23.62
N ASP A 92 9.57 3.37 -22.51
CA ASP A 92 9.39 2.83 -21.18
C ASP A 92 7.91 2.76 -20.81
N ASP A 93 7.46 1.63 -20.26
CA ASP A 93 6.06 1.39 -19.87
C ASP A 93 5.54 2.45 -18.88
N CYS A 94 6.40 2.94 -18.01
CA CYS A 94 6.05 3.97 -17.02
C CYS A 94 6.01 5.40 -17.57
N PHE A 95 6.39 5.65 -18.84
CA PHE A 95 6.52 7.00 -19.40
C PHE A 95 5.27 7.86 -19.22
N THR A 96 4.12 7.35 -19.62
CA THR A 96 2.84 8.07 -19.52
C THR A 96 2.46 8.34 -18.06
N SER A 97 2.65 7.36 -17.20
CA SER A 97 2.35 7.44 -15.78
C SER A 97 3.24 8.44 -15.05
N VAL A 98 4.55 8.41 -15.33
CA VAL A 98 5.52 9.38 -14.79
C VAL A 98 5.18 10.79 -15.24
N SER A 99 4.91 10.98 -16.54
CA SER A 99 4.50 12.30 -17.08
C SER A 99 3.26 12.85 -16.38
N ARG A 100 2.25 12.00 -16.15
CA ARG A 100 1.02 12.34 -15.44
C ARG A 100 1.29 12.77 -14.00
N LEU A 101 2.05 11.97 -13.26
CA LEU A 101 2.37 12.26 -11.86
C LEU A 101 3.18 13.56 -11.70
N VAL A 102 4.07 13.89 -12.65
CA VAL A 102 4.78 15.17 -12.64
C VAL A 102 3.81 16.32 -12.91
N SER A 103 2.95 16.21 -13.92
CA SER A 103 1.97 17.25 -14.25
C SER A 103 0.98 17.54 -13.12
N GLN A 104 0.74 16.60 -12.24
CA GLN A 104 -0.12 16.73 -11.06
C GLN A 104 0.66 17.12 -9.79
N GLY A 105 1.97 17.34 -9.87
CA GLY A 105 2.80 17.71 -8.73
C GLY A 105 3.08 16.59 -7.75
N ALA A 106 2.73 15.33 -8.09
CA ALA A 106 3.01 14.17 -7.25
C ALA A 106 4.48 13.73 -7.33
N LEU A 107 5.13 13.98 -8.48
CA LEU A 107 6.56 13.81 -8.69
C LEU A 107 7.23 15.16 -8.90
N SER A 108 8.42 15.35 -8.31
CA SER A 108 9.24 16.54 -8.48
C SER A 108 10.46 16.22 -9.33
N VAL A 109 10.73 17.03 -10.34
CA VAL A 109 11.91 16.86 -11.20
C VAL A 109 13.11 17.52 -10.51
N GLY A 110 14.11 16.71 -10.15
CA GLY A 110 15.37 17.19 -9.59
C GLY A 110 16.29 17.84 -10.63
N GLU A 111 17.38 18.46 -10.19
CA GLU A 111 18.36 19.13 -11.06
C GLU A 111 19.03 18.16 -12.03
N ASP A 112 19.28 16.91 -11.61
CA ASP A 112 19.86 15.85 -12.43
C ASP A 112 18.89 15.31 -13.48
N ARG A 113 17.59 15.55 -13.32
CA ARG A 113 16.50 15.05 -14.15
C ARG A 113 16.55 13.53 -14.35
N LEU A 114 16.88 12.79 -13.29
CA LEU A 114 16.85 11.32 -13.26
C LEU A 114 15.69 10.85 -12.40
N PHE A 115 14.88 9.96 -12.94
CA PHE A 115 13.77 9.29 -12.24
C PHE A 115 14.21 7.99 -11.60
N LYS A 116 15.10 7.24 -12.27
CA LYS A 116 15.62 5.94 -11.89
C LYS A 116 14.50 4.89 -11.77
N PRO A 117 13.84 4.57 -12.89
CA PRO A 117 12.64 3.73 -12.90
C PRO A 117 12.86 2.32 -12.35
N ASP A 118 14.08 1.77 -12.46
CA ASP A 118 14.43 0.41 -12.03
C ASP A 118 14.87 0.30 -10.57
N GLU A 119 15.10 1.44 -9.88
CA GLU A 119 15.41 1.41 -8.44
C GLU A 119 14.16 1.08 -7.62
N ALA A 120 14.34 0.36 -6.50
CA ALA A 120 13.25 0.07 -5.58
C ALA A 120 12.68 1.37 -5.00
N ILE A 121 11.34 1.49 -4.98
CA ILE A 121 10.70 2.65 -4.38
C ILE A 121 10.79 2.61 -2.86
N THR A 122 11.00 3.75 -2.23
CA THR A 122 11.07 3.88 -0.78
C THR A 122 9.70 4.20 -0.17
N TYR A 123 9.52 3.83 1.11
CA TYR A 123 8.29 4.12 1.86
C TYR A 123 7.92 5.61 1.87
N SER A 124 8.91 6.50 2.02
CA SER A 124 8.67 7.95 2.02
C SER A 124 8.25 8.49 0.66
N GLU A 125 8.77 7.92 -0.43
CA GLU A 125 8.35 8.29 -1.79
C GLU A 125 6.92 7.84 -2.06
N ILE A 126 6.54 6.63 -1.65
CA ILE A 126 5.16 6.13 -1.72
C ILE A 126 4.21 7.08 -0.98
N CYS A 127 4.53 7.42 0.27
CA CYS A 127 3.71 8.35 1.05
C CYS A 127 3.57 9.70 0.33
N LYS A 128 4.66 10.25 -0.21
CA LYS A 128 4.63 11.53 -0.93
C LYS A 128 3.71 11.46 -2.15
N ILE A 129 3.89 10.45 -2.99
CA ILE A 129 3.09 10.32 -4.22
C ILE A 129 1.60 10.16 -3.87
N LEU A 130 1.24 9.25 -2.96
CA LEU A 130 -0.15 8.99 -2.60
C LEU A 130 -0.81 10.19 -1.92
N VAL A 131 -0.10 10.90 -1.03
CA VAL A 131 -0.60 12.13 -0.40
C VAL A 131 -0.86 13.22 -1.43
N CYS A 132 0.03 13.38 -2.43
CA CYS A 132 -0.14 14.37 -3.49
C CYS A 132 -1.32 14.06 -4.40
N ILE A 133 -1.48 12.81 -4.86
CA ILE A 133 -2.60 12.43 -5.75
C ILE A 133 -3.96 12.57 -5.09
N LEU A 134 -4.03 12.47 -3.76
CA LEU A 134 -5.25 12.73 -2.98
C LEU A 134 -5.46 14.21 -2.62
N GLY A 135 -4.58 15.12 -3.09
CA GLY A 135 -4.71 16.56 -2.91
C GLY A 135 -4.15 17.12 -1.59
N TYR A 136 -3.57 16.29 -0.74
CA TYR A 136 -3.09 16.70 0.59
C TYR A 136 -1.64 17.24 0.60
N GLY A 137 -1.01 17.45 -0.56
CA GLY A 137 0.38 17.90 -0.66
C GLY A 137 0.68 19.19 0.10
N VAL A 138 -0.20 20.21 -0.02
CA VAL A 138 -0.04 21.49 0.69
C VAL A 138 -0.04 21.29 2.22
N LEU A 139 -0.96 20.47 2.75
CA LEU A 139 -1.00 20.18 4.18
C LEU A 139 0.24 19.40 4.65
N ALA A 140 0.80 18.55 3.81
CA ALA A 140 2.05 17.85 4.12
C ALA A 140 3.25 18.81 4.18
N GLU A 141 3.31 19.80 3.28
CA GLU A 141 4.35 20.84 3.34
C GLU A 141 4.24 21.68 4.62
N GLU A 142 3.03 22.07 5.04
CA GLU A 142 2.78 22.79 6.30
C GLU A 142 3.17 21.96 7.53
N LYS A 143 3.09 20.63 7.47
CA LYS A 143 3.49 19.71 8.54
C LYS A 143 4.98 19.41 8.61
N GLY A 144 5.79 20.06 7.79
CA GLY A 144 7.25 19.95 7.80
C GLY A 144 7.87 19.43 6.49
N GLY A 145 7.07 19.29 5.42
CA GLY A 145 7.56 18.90 4.10
C GLY A 145 8.12 17.49 4.01
N TYR A 146 8.90 17.25 2.96
CA TYR A 146 9.45 15.91 2.72
C TYR A 146 10.70 15.64 3.57
N PRO A 147 10.82 14.42 4.17
CA PRO A 147 9.82 13.34 4.16
C PRO A 147 8.79 13.42 5.30
N GLN A 148 9.08 14.12 6.39
CA GLN A 148 8.35 14.00 7.66
C GLN A 148 6.88 14.43 7.58
N GLY A 149 6.60 15.54 6.91
CA GLY A 149 5.25 16.05 6.73
C GLY A 149 4.37 15.09 5.91
N TYR A 150 4.95 14.46 4.89
CA TYR A 150 4.27 13.47 4.06
C TYR A 150 4.01 12.16 4.80
N LEU A 151 4.96 11.68 5.60
CA LEU A 151 4.77 10.50 6.45
C LEU A 151 3.63 10.72 7.45
N LYS A 152 3.62 11.90 8.11
CA LYS A 152 2.58 12.27 9.06
C LYS A 152 1.21 12.40 8.37
N GLN A 153 1.17 13.06 7.20
CA GLN A 153 -0.07 13.23 6.45
C GLN A 153 -0.63 11.89 5.96
N ALA A 154 0.22 10.99 5.46
CA ALA A 154 -0.18 9.63 5.05
C ALA A 154 -0.81 8.83 6.21
N TRP A 155 -0.27 8.99 7.42
CA TRP A 155 -0.86 8.41 8.63
C TRP A 155 -2.22 9.02 8.97
N ASP A 156 -2.31 10.36 8.97
CA ASP A 156 -3.52 11.09 9.35
C ASP A 156 -4.72 10.73 8.46
N ILE A 157 -4.48 10.57 7.14
CA ILE A 157 -5.53 10.19 6.17
C ILE A 157 -5.69 8.68 5.99
N GLY A 158 -4.94 7.87 6.73
CA GLY A 158 -5.13 6.43 6.81
C GLY A 158 -4.37 5.59 5.79
N ILE A 159 -3.60 6.19 4.87
CA ILE A 159 -2.83 5.46 3.84
C ILE A 159 -1.84 4.48 4.47
N SER A 160 -1.11 4.90 5.50
CA SER A 160 -0.06 4.12 6.15
C SER A 160 -0.52 3.36 7.39
N LYS A 161 -1.83 3.19 7.61
CA LYS A 161 -2.36 2.38 8.69
C LYS A 161 -2.16 0.88 8.42
N ASN A 162 -1.84 0.13 9.47
CA ASN A 162 -1.63 -1.32 9.43
C ASN A 162 -0.48 -1.75 8.48
N ILE A 163 0.56 -0.93 8.36
CA ILE A 163 1.79 -1.25 7.64
C ILE A 163 2.75 -1.92 8.61
N SER A 164 3.43 -2.98 8.16
CA SER A 164 4.34 -3.77 8.97
C SER A 164 5.65 -3.02 9.28
N GLU A 165 6.31 -3.38 10.40
CA GLU A 165 7.65 -2.86 10.69
C GLU A 165 8.68 -3.32 9.66
N ASN A 166 8.50 -4.53 9.10
CA ASN A 166 9.27 -5.06 8.00
C ASN A 166 8.53 -4.78 6.70
N PHE A 167 8.71 -3.57 6.16
CA PHE A 167 8.04 -3.09 4.96
C PHE A 167 8.26 -3.99 3.74
N THR A 168 7.17 -4.47 3.15
CA THR A 168 7.16 -5.44 2.05
C THR A 168 6.33 -4.97 0.87
N SER A 169 6.33 -5.71 -0.23
CA SER A 169 5.46 -5.45 -1.39
C SER A 169 3.97 -5.56 -1.04
N ASP A 170 3.59 -6.44 -0.11
CA ASP A 170 2.21 -6.54 0.39
C ASP A 170 1.78 -5.25 1.11
N ASP A 171 2.69 -4.58 1.81
CA ASP A 171 2.42 -3.28 2.43
C ASP A 171 2.19 -2.19 1.37
N ILE A 172 2.89 -2.24 0.24
CA ILE A 172 2.67 -1.31 -0.89
C ILE A 172 1.28 -1.52 -1.47
N TYR A 173 0.86 -2.77 -1.73
CA TYR A 173 -0.50 -3.06 -2.20
C TYR A 173 -1.56 -2.60 -1.19
N ARG A 174 -1.31 -2.76 0.11
CA ARG A 174 -2.18 -2.24 1.17
C ARG A 174 -2.27 -0.72 1.15
N MET A 175 -1.16 -0.01 0.95
CA MET A 175 -1.15 1.45 0.85
C MET A 175 -1.93 1.95 -0.37
N LEU A 176 -1.80 1.29 -1.53
CA LEU A 176 -2.61 1.56 -2.72
C LEU A 176 -4.10 1.36 -2.45
N TYR A 177 -4.46 0.24 -1.82
CA TYR A 177 -5.84 -0.06 -1.41
C TYR A 177 -6.38 1.00 -0.44
N ASN A 178 -5.61 1.38 0.57
CA ASN A 178 -6.00 2.40 1.53
C ASN A 178 -6.19 3.76 0.84
N ALA A 179 -5.32 4.10 -0.12
CA ALA A 179 -5.46 5.34 -0.90
C ALA A 179 -6.75 5.38 -1.73
N CYS A 180 -7.19 4.25 -2.30
CA CYS A 180 -8.47 4.15 -3.01
C CYS A 180 -9.70 4.36 -2.08
N HIS A 181 -9.54 4.17 -0.78
CA HIS A 181 -10.61 4.33 0.22
C HIS A 181 -10.47 5.61 1.05
N ALA A 182 -9.40 6.38 0.84
CA ALA A 182 -9.20 7.65 1.51
C ALA A 182 -10.03 8.75 0.85
N ASN A 183 -10.45 9.74 1.65
CA ASN A 183 -11.12 10.92 1.13
C ASN A 183 -10.16 11.75 0.27
N ILE A 184 -10.66 12.34 -0.81
CA ILE A 184 -9.91 13.30 -1.61
C ILE A 184 -10.09 14.68 -1.00
N PHE A 185 -8.99 15.41 -0.79
CA PHE A 185 -9.02 16.74 -0.20
C PHE A 185 -9.93 17.70 -0.98
N GLY A 186 -10.86 18.33 -0.27
CA GLY A 186 -11.79 19.31 -0.87
C GLY A 186 -12.99 18.71 -1.60
N LEU A 187 -13.19 17.37 -1.55
CA LEU A 187 -14.40 16.71 -2.06
C LEU A 187 -15.33 16.19 -0.94
N ASP A 188 -14.99 16.47 0.33
CA ASP A 188 -15.89 16.18 1.45
C ASP A 188 -17.01 17.20 1.46
N ASP A 189 -18.24 16.69 1.48
CA ASP A 189 -19.50 17.48 1.55
C ASP A 189 -19.65 18.27 2.86
#